data_de0e7876b3c3ef9c877192513af1bfbf
#
_entry.id   de0e7876b3c3ef9c877192513af1bfbf
#
_cell.length_a   1.000
_cell.length_b   1.000
_cell.length_c   1.000
_cell.angle_alpha   90.00
_cell.angle_beta   90.00
_cell.angle_gamma   90.00
#
_symmetry.space_group_name_H-M   'P 1'
#
loop_
_entity.id
_entity.type
_entity.pdbx_description
1 polymer ?
#
loop_
_entity_poly.entity_id
_entity_poly.type
_entity_poly.pdbx_seq_one_letter_code
_entity_poly.pdbx_strand_id
1 'polypeptide(L)'
;MPEQEVLLRVEHLCQYFKTNKAVDDVSFDIKKGEVFGLVGESGCGKTTTGRSIIKLYDITSGNIYFKGKRIAAGVGSYKQAIAQARQEMKTADAPRKEELKRFIAQQRQEMKAARFDHTHCDKIHADDLAQEVDRKYQPLLEKATGEELTRLKKEYAEQRRIAKKQRYITQIQMIFQDPIASLDPRMTVHEIIAEGLVIRGEKDKKVIDEKVFQVLEMVGLVREHAGRYPHEFSGGQRQRIGVARAVIMNPELIIADEPVSALDVSIQAQVINLLNDLRHKLGLTILFIAHDLSV
;
A
#
# COMPACT_ATOMS: atom_id res chain seq x y z
N MET A 1 11.86 21.56 -15.30
CA MET A 1 11.97 20.60 -14.18
C MET A 1 11.58 19.25 -14.74
N PRO A 2 12.30 18.15 -14.49
CA PRO A 2 11.82 16.85 -14.95
C PRO A 2 10.41 16.61 -14.38
N GLU A 3 9.49 16.11 -15.21
CA GLU A 3 8.17 15.71 -14.76
C GLU A 3 8.33 14.69 -13.64
N GLN A 4 7.83 15.02 -12.44
CA GLN A 4 7.87 14.08 -11.32
C GLN A 4 6.98 12.89 -11.64
N GLU A 5 7.54 11.70 -11.52
CA GLU A 5 6.85 10.42 -11.76
C GLU A 5 5.64 10.27 -10.83
N VAL A 6 4.49 9.96 -11.41
CA VAL A 6 3.28 9.64 -10.64
C VAL A 6 3.46 8.26 -10.00
N LEU A 7 3.50 8.23 -8.67
CA LEU A 7 3.65 7.00 -7.89
C LEU A 7 2.31 6.29 -7.70
N LEU A 8 1.28 7.03 -7.30
CA LEU A 8 -0.09 6.53 -7.11
C LEU A 8 -1.05 7.35 -7.96
N ARG A 9 -1.94 6.67 -8.67
CA ARG A 9 -3.07 7.28 -9.36
C ARG A 9 -4.36 6.60 -8.95
N VAL A 10 -5.32 7.38 -8.56
CA VAL A 10 -6.69 6.96 -8.25
C VAL A 10 -7.62 7.57 -9.30
N GLU A 11 -8.40 6.73 -9.99
CA GLU A 11 -9.30 7.15 -11.07
C GLU A 11 -10.72 6.68 -10.78
N HIS A 12 -11.65 7.62 -10.67
CA HIS A 12 -13.08 7.39 -10.53
C HIS A 12 -13.42 6.39 -9.40
N LEU A 13 -12.70 6.49 -8.27
CA LEU A 13 -12.88 5.60 -7.14
C LEU A 13 -14.26 5.77 -6.52
N CYS A 14 -15.03 4.68 -6.51
CA CYS A 14 -16.25 4.58 -5.74
C CYS A 14 -16.15 3.39 -4.78
N GLN A 15 -16.52 3.63 -3.52
CA GLN A 15 -16.67 2.58 -2.52
C GLN A 15 -18.02 2.70 -1.83
N TYR A 16 -18.88 1.71 -2.09
CA TYR A 16 -20.23 1.66 -1.55
C TYR A 16 -20.37 0.47 -0.60
N PHE A 17 -20.96 0.73 0.55
CA PHE A 17 -21.35 -0.28 1.52
C PHE A 17 -22.88 -0.40 1.51
N LYS A 18 -23.39 -1.37 0.75
CA LYS A 18 -24.85 -1.51 0.48
C LYS A 18 -25.39 -0.22 -0.16
N THR A 19 -26.21 0.54 0.57
CA THR A 19 -26.82 1.80 0.13
C THR A 19 -25.98 3.03 0.46
N ASN A 20 -24.99 2.90 1.34
CA ASN A 20 -24.13 4.02 1.73
C ASN A 20 -22.99 4.19 0.73
N LYS A 21 -22.94 5.36 0.08
CA LYS A 21 -21.87 5.78 -0.80
C LYS A 21 -20.77 6.46 0.04
N ALA A 22 -19.85 5.67 0.56
CA ALA A 22 -18.78 6.18 1.42
C ALA A 22 -17.73 6.98 0.64
N VAL A 23 -17.44 6.59 -0.61
CA VAL A 23 -16.61 7.32 -1.57
C VAL A 23 -17.35 7.30 -2.90
N ASP A 24 -17.51 8.47 -3.55
CA ASP A 24 -18.25 8.61 -4.81
C ASP A 24 -17.47 9.45 -5.80
N ASP A 25 -16.92 8.80 -6.83
CA ASP A 25 -16.19 9.39 -7.96
C ASP A 25 -14.97 10.26 -7.60
N VAL A 26 -14.05 9.72 -6.81
CA VAL A 26 -12.83 10.43 -6.39
C VAL A 26 -11.66 10.08 -7.31
N SER A 27 -10.96 11.11 -7.81
CA SER A 27 -9.78 10.97 -8.67
C SER A 27 -8.67 11.92 -8.21
N PHE A 28 -7.42 11.41 -8.10
CA PHE A 28 -6.23 12.20 -7.81
C PHE A 28 -4.95 11.43 -8.13
N ASP A 29 -3.86 12.18 -8.30
CA ASP A 29 -2.51 11.64 -8.49
C ASP A 29 -1.61 12.05 -7.33
N ILE A 30 -0.71 11.16 -6.91
CA ILE A 30 0.36 11.45 -5.94
C ILE A 30 1.70 11.19 -6.62
N LYS A 31 2.58 12.19 -6.60
CA LYS A 31 3.93 12.10 -7.18
C LYS A 31 4.90 11.48 -6.19
N LYS A 32 5.94 10.85 -6.70
CA LYS A 32 7.00 10.27 -5.87
C LYS A 32 7.70 11.33 -5.02
N GLY A 33 7.83 11.06 -3.70
CA GLY A 33 8.42 11.97 -2.72
C GLY A 33 7.51 13.12 -2.26
N GLU A 34 6.26 13.18 -2.74
CA GLU A 34 5.27 14.18 -2.36
C GLU A 34 4.66 13.89 -0.99
N VAL A 35 4.23 14.95 -0.30
CA VAL A 35 3.26 14.86 0.80
C VAL A 35 1.93 15.36 0.27
N PHE A 36 0.99 14.45 0.06
CA PHE A 36 -0.34 14.76 -0.44
C PHE A 36 -1.34 14.80 0.72
N GLY A 37 -2.01 15.90 0.93
CA GLY A 37 -3.03 16.08 1.97
C GLY A 37 -4.43 15.71 1.47
N LEU A 38 -5.09 14.75 2.11
CA LEU A 38 -6.50 14.43 1.91
C LEU A 38 -7.30 14.94 3.11
N VAL A 39 -7.96 16.08 2.94
CA VAL A 39 -8.63 16.81 4.02
C VAL A 39 -10.14 16.85 3.79
N GLY A 40 -10.92 16.88 4.85
CA GLY A 40 -12.37 16.99 4.79
C GLY A 40 -13.05 16.63 6.11
N GLU A 41 -14.34 16.85 6.21
CA GLU A 41 -15.14 16.60 7.42
C GLU A 41 -15.12 15.12 7.86
N SER A 42 -15.44 14.87 9.12
CA SER A 42 -15.56 13.51 9.64
C SER A 42 -16.66 12.74 8.89
N GLY A 43 -16.37 11.49 8.52
CA GLY A 43 -17.32 10.64 7.80
C GLY A 43 -17.40 10.87 6.28
N CYS A 44 -16.64 11.82 5.69
CA CYS A 44 -16.68 12.08 4.24
C CYS A 44 -15.91 11.05 3.38
N GLY A 45 -15.41 9.96 3.96
CA GLY A 45 -14.83 8.84 3.20
C GLY A 45 -13.29 8.82 3.11
N LYS A 46 -12.55 9.73 3.78
CA LYS A 46 -11.07 9.78 3.73
C LYS A 46 -10.40 8.47 4.13
N THR A 47 -10.71 7.98 5.32
CA THR A 47 -10.24 6.67 5.82
C THR A 47 -10.62 5.53 4.88
N THR A 48 -11.85 5.57 4.33
CA THR A 48 -12.32 4.57 3.36
C THR A 48 -11.48 4.62 2.09
N THR A 49 -11.13 5.81 1.60
CA THR A 49 -10.23 5.99 0.45
C THR A 49 -8.85 5.38 0.74
N GLY A 50 -8.23 5.70 1.87
CA GLY A 50 -6.94 5.12 2.27
C GLY A 50 -6.99 3.59 2.36
N ARG A 51 -8.02 3.03 3.00
CA ARG A 51 -8.22 1.59 3.14
C ARG A 51 -8.51 0.89 1.80
N SER A 52 -9.14 1.58 0.86
CA SER A 52 -9.33 1.07 -0.51
C SER A 52 -8.02 0.99 -1.27
N ILE A 53 -7.11 1.97 -1.10
CA ILE A 53 -5.79 1.99 -1.73
C ILE A 53 -4.94 0.80 -1.27
N ILE A 54 -4.95 0.47 0.02
CA ILE A 54 -4.25 -0.72 0.56
C ILE A 54 -5.03 -2.03 0.38
N LYS A 55 -6.12 -2.01 -0.42
CA LYS A 55 -6.92 -3.20 -0.75
C LYS A 55 -7.55 -3.90 0.46
N LEU A 56 -7.85 -3.17 1.56
CA LEU A 56 -8.68 -3.70 2.65
C LEU A 56 -10.14 -3.82 2.24
N TYR A 57 -10.55 -3.07 1.22
CA TYR A 57 -11.88 -3.17 0.61
C TYR A 57 -11.74 -3.43 -0.89
N ASP A 58 -12.58 -4.32 -1.41
CA ASP A 58 -12.78 -4.45 -2.85
C ASP A 58 -13.60 -3.25 -3.32
N ILE A 59 -13.00 -2.39 -4.14
CA ILE A 59 -13.65 -1.17 -4.62
C ILE A 59 -14.84 -1.46 -5.52
N THR A 60 -15.90 -0.65 -5.39
CA THR A 60 -17.14 -0.84 -6.17
C THR A 60 -16.93 -0.53 -7.64
N SER A 61 -16.27 0.61 -7.95
CA SER A 61 -15.88 1.01 -9.31
C SER A 61 -14.65 1.90 -9.28
N GLY A 62 -14.09 2.17 -10.46
CA GLY A 62 -12.84 2.92 -10.63
C GLY A 62 -11.60 2.04 -10.64
N ASN A 63 -10.44 2.67 -10.67
CA ASN A 63 -9.15 2.00 -10.76
C ASN A 63 -8.14 2.65 -9.81
N ILE A 64 -7.21 1.86 -9.29
CA ILE A 64 -6.06 2.33 -8.54
C ILE A 64 -4.81 1.79 -9.20
N TYR A 65 -3.90 2.69 -9.56
CA TYR A 65 -2.62 2.38 -10.17
C TYR A 65 -1.49 2.75 -9.20
N PHE A 66 -0.52 1.87 -9.09
CA PHE A 66 0.71 2.12 -8.35
C PHE A 66 1.89 1.83 -9.27
N LYS A 67 2.81 2.79 -9.43
CA LYS A 67 3.92 2.72 -10.40
C LYS A 67 3.43 2.38 -11.83
N GLY A 68 2.34 3.01 -12.24
CA GLY A 68 1.73 2.78 -13.56
C GLY A 68 1.06 1.40 -13.75
N LYS A 69 1.05 0.54 -12.73
CA LYS A 69 0.38 -0.77 -12.78
C LYS A 69 -0.94 -0.72 -12.02
N ARG A 70 -2.02 -1.23 -12.63
CA ARG A 70 -3.34 -1.30 -11.98
C ARG A 70 -3.34 -2.36 -10.89
N ILE A 71 -3.38 -1.93 -9.63
CA ILE A 71 -3.35 -2.80 -8.45
C ILE A 71 -4.74 -3.14 -7.93
N ALA A 72 -5.73 -2.26 -8.15
CA ALA A 72 -7.12 -2.51 -7.80
C ALA A 72 -8.05 -1.98 -8.88
N ALA A 73 -9.18 -2.67 -9.09
CA ALA A 73 -10.21 -2.27 -10.04
C ALA A 73 -11.59 -2.73 -9.57
N GLY A 74 -12.55 -1.81 -9.59
CA GLY A 74 -13.96 -2.08 -9.41
C GLY A 74 -14.66 -2.30 -10.74
N VAL A 75 -15.67 -3.14 -10.76
CA VAL A 75 -16.40 -3.47 -11.99
C VAL A 75 -17.80 -2.90 -12.07
N GLY A 76 -18.19 -2.08 -11.09
CA GLY A 76 -19.54 -1.50 -10.99
C GLY A 76 -19.90 -0.63 -12.16
N SER A 77 -19.01 0.30 -12.55
CA SER A 77 -19.18 1.21 -13.70
C SER A 77 -19.39 0.44 -15.01
N TYR A 78 -18.58 -0.59 -15.29
CA TYR A 78 -18.75 -1.43 -16.48
C TYR A 78 -20.10 -2.14 -16.52
N LYS A 79 -20.53 -2.70 -15.37
CA LYS A 79 -21.85 -3.36 -15.27
C LYS A 79 -22.98 -2.38 -15.52
N GLN A 80 -22.89 -1.17 -14.96
CA GLN A 80 -23.87 -0.12 -15.13
C GLN A 80 -23.94 0.34 -16.59
N ALA A 81 -22.80 0.63 -17.22
CA ALA A 81 -22.71 1.01 -18.62
C ALA A 81 -23.31 -0.06 -19.56
N ILE A 82 -23.01 -1.35 -19.31
CA ILE A 82 -23.59 -2.46 -20.08
C ILE A 82 -25.10 -2.53 -19.87
N ALA A 83 -25.61 -2.32 -18.64
CA ALA A 83 -27.04 -2.36 -18.36
C ALA A 83 -27.77 -1.21 -19.07
N GLN A 84 -27.25 0.01 -19.02
CA GLN A 84 -27.78 1.17 -19.72
C GLN A 84 -27.81 0.97 -21.24
N ALA A 85 -26.71 0.53 -21.82
CA ALA A 85 -26.62 0.23 -23.26
C ALA A 85 -27.64 -0.86 -23.69
N ARG A 86 -27.85 -1.89 -22.87
CA ARG A 86 -28.89 -2.91 -23.12
C ARG A 86 -30.32 -2.35 -23.05
N GLN A 87 -30.56 -1.40 -22.17
CA GLN A 87 -31.86 -0.75 -22.07
C GLN A 87 -32.11 0.13 -23.29
N GLU A 88 -31.10 0.93 -23.70
CA GLU A 88 -31.18 1.75 -24.91
C GLU A 88 -31.40 0.92 -26.17
N MET A 89 -30.77 -0.25 -26.28
CA MET A 89 -30.96 -1.17 -27.41
C MET A 89 -32.41 -1.58 -27.67
N LYS A 90 -33.30 -1.52 -26.65
CA LYS A 90 -34.70 -1.93 -26.83
C LYS A 90 -35.46 -0.99 -27.74
N THR A 91 -35.10 0.30 -27.73
CA THR A 91 -35.78 1.37 -28.47
C THR A 91 -34.96 1.93 -29.65
N ALA A 92 -33.68 1.60 -29.76
CA ALA A 92 -32.76 2.08 -30.76
C ALA A 92 -33.07 1.54 -32.16
N ASP A 93 -32.69 2.27 -33.19
CA ASP A 93 -32.72 1.85 -34.61
C ASP A 93 -31.57 0.85 -34.94
N ALA A 94 -31.57 0.33 -36.15
CA ALA A 94 -30.60 -0.72 -36.55
C ALA A 94 -29.14 -0.24 -36.49
N PRO A 95 -28.74 0.94 -37.00
CA PRO A 95 -27.35 1.42 -36.88
C PRO A 95 -26.92 1.59 -35.44
N ARG A 96 -27.77 2.21 -34.60
CA ARG A 96 -27.47 2.45 -33.18
C ARG A 96 -27.36 1.15 -32.37
N LYS A 97 -28.17 0.14 -32.72
CA LYS A 97 -28.05 -1.22 -32.11
C LYS A 97 -26.68 -1.84 -32.37
N GLU A 98 -26.12 -1.66 -33.57
CA GLU A 98 -24.78 -2.18 -33.88
C GLU A 98 -23.68 -1.44 -33.10
N GLU A 99 -23.78 -0.12 -32.97
CA GLU A 99 -22.85 0.65 -32.10
C GLU A 99 -22.92 0.19 -30.66
N LEU A 100 -24.11 0.03 -30.10
CA LEU A 100 -24.32 -0.41 -28.74
C LEU A 100 -23.80 -1.83 -28.50
N LYS A 101 -23.92 -2.73 -29.47
CA LYS A 101 -23.30 -4.09 -29.38
C LYS A 101 -21.78 -4.00 -29.30
N ARG A 102 -21.13 -3.17 -30.13
CA ARG A 102 -19.69 -2.94 -30.11
C ARG A 102 -19.26 -2.35 -28.76
N PHE A 103 -19.97 -1.34 -28.28
CA PHE A 103 -19.74 -0.74 -26.97
C PHE A 103 -19.83 -1.78 -25.83
N ILE A 104 -20.90 -2.60 -25.81
CA ILE A 104 -21.06 -3.66 -24.81
C ILE A 104 -19.90 -4.69 -24.88
N ALA A 105 -19.45 -5.04 -26.10
CA ALA A 105 -18.33 -5.95 -26.28
C ALA A 105 -17.03 -5.35 -25.72
N GLN A 106 -16.75 -4.08 -26.00
CA GLN A 106 -15.61 -3.35 -25.45
C GLN A 106 -15.68 -3.30 -23.92
N GLN A 107 -16.81 -2.87 -23.34
CA GLN A 107 -16.97 -2.79 -21.88
C GLN A 107 -16.77 -4.15 -21.19
N ARG A 108 -17.18 -5.25 -21.83
CA ARG A 108 -16.93 -6.62 -21.31
C ARG A 108 -15.45 -6.97 -21.34
N GLN A 109 -14.74 -6.58 -22.40
CA GLN A 109 -13.30 -6.84 -22.53
C GLN A 109 -12.52 -6.04 -21.46
N GLU A 110 -12.82 -4.77 -21.29
CA GLU A 110 -12.21 -3.90 -20.27
C GLU A 110 -12.50 -4.42 -18.85
N MET A 111 -13.76 -4.81 -18.57
CA MET A 111 -14.14 -5.42 -17.29
C MET A 111 -13.36 -6.72 -17.02
N LYS A 112 -13.11 -7.55 -18.06
CA LYS A 112 -12.31 -8.79 -17.92
C LYS A 112 -10.85 -8.45 -17.63
N ALA A 113 -10.26 -7.46 -18.30
CA ALA A 113 -8.91 -6.98 -18.05
C ALA A 113 -8.78 -6.40 -16.62
N ALA A 114 -9.75 -5.58 -16.21
CA ALA A 114 -9.78 -5.00 -14.86
C ALA A 114 -9.80 -6.07 -13.77
N ARG A 115 -10.63 -7.09 -13.91
CA ARG A 115 -10.65 -8.25 -12.98
C ARG A 115 -9.35 -9.03 -12.98
N PHE A 116 -8.77 -9.24 -14.15
CA PHE A 116 -7.51 -9.95 -14.28
C PHE A 116 -6.40 -9.22 -13.53
N ASP A 117 -6.23 -7.92 -13.78
CA ASP A 117 -5.22 -7.10 -13.12
C ASP A 117 -5.43 -7.08 -11.59
N HIS A 118 -6.67 -6.84 -11.13
CA HIS A 118 -7.00 -6.84 -9.71
C HIS A 118 -6.58 -8.13 -8.99
N THR A 119 -6.73 -9.29 -9.64
CA THR A 119 -6.44 -10.59 -9.03
C THR A 119 -5.00 -11.06 -9.25
N HIS A 120 -4.31 -10.59 -10.30
CA HIS A 120 -3.01 -11.13 -10.71
C HIS A 120 -1.85 -10.15 -10.57
N CYS A 121 -2.10 -8.86 -10.32
CA CYS A 121 -1.03 -7.84 -10.26
C CYS A 121 0.11 -8.22 -9.32
N ASP A 122 -0.19 -8.71 -8.11
CA ASP A 122 0.83 -9.10 -7.14
C ASP A 122 1.65 -10.32 -7.59
N LYS A 123 1.00 -11.28 -8.26
CA LYS A 123 1.69 -12.45 -8.81
C LYS A 123 2.61 -12.06 -9.96
N ILE A 124 2.12 -11.23 -10.89
CA ILE A 124 2.92 -10.71 -12.00
C ILE A 124 4.12 -9.94 -11.45
N HIS A 125 3.92 -9.06 -10.48
CA HIS A 125 5.01 -8.32 -9.85
C HIS A 125 6.06 -9.24 -9.21
N ALA A 126 5.63 -10.26 -8.47
CA ALA A 126 6.52 -11.24 -7.86
C ALA A 126 7.31 -12.05 -8.90
N ASP A 127 6.67 -12.41 -10.02
CA ASP A 127 7.32 -13.14 -11.11
C ASP A 127 8.33 -12.23 -11.85
N ASP A 128 8.01 -10.96 -12.10
CA ASP A 128 8.92 -9.97 -12.70
C ASP A 128 10.18 -9.79 -11.83
N LEU A 129 10.00 -9.58 -10.52
CA LEU A 129 11.12 -9.46 -9.58
C LEU A 129 11.96 -10.74 -9.49
N ALA A 130 11.34 -11.91 -9.53
CA ALA A 130 12.07 -13.17 -9.56
C ALA A 130 12.92 -13.29 -10.83
N GLN A 131 12.40 -12.86 -11.99
CA GLN A 131 13.16 -12.82 -13.23
C GLN A 131 14.32 -11.83 -13.19
N GLU A 132 14.18 -10.68 -12.51
CA GLU A 132 15.29 -9.74 -12.30
C GLU A 132 16.40 -10.37 -11.45
N VAL A 133 16.03 -11.09 -10.39
CA VAL A 133 16.99 -11.87 -9.59
C VAL A 133 17.68 -12.93 -10.45
N ASP A 134 16.92 -13.67 -11.27
CA ASP A 134 17.46 -14.68 -12.16
C ASP A 134 18.51 -14.06 -13.13
N ARG A 135 18.19 -12.92 -13.78
CA ARG A 135 19.09 -12.20 -14.68
C ARG A 135 20.37 -11.73 -13.98
N LYS A 136 20.27 -11.29 -12.71
CA LYS A 136 21.40 -10.82 -11.91
C LYS A 136 22.36 -11.95 -11.53
N TYR A 137 21.80 -13.08 -11.09
CA TYR A 137 22.61 -14.16 -10.51
C TYR A 137 23.09 -15.18 -11.52
N GLN A 138 22.39 -15.44 -12.63
CA GLN A 138 22.83 -16.41 -13.64
C GLN A 138 24.26 -16.19 -14.14
N PRO A 139 24.67 -14.96 -14.56
CA PRO A 139 26.04 -14.72 -15.01
C PRO A 139 27.11 -14.89 -13.91
N LEU A 140 26.73 -14.65 -12.64
CA LEU A 140 27.62 -14.82 -11.50
C LEU A 140 27.83 -16.29 -11.18
N LEU A 141 26.75 -17.08 -11.23
CA LEU A 141 26.77 -18.54 -10.98
C LEU A 141 27.55 -19.30 -12.04
N GLU A 142 27.54 -18.83 -13.31
CA GLU A 142 28.31 -19.44 -14.41
C GLU A 142 29.81 -19.24 -14.27
N LYS A 143 30.25 -18.16 -13.60
CA LYS A 143 31.67 -17.80 -13.44
C LYS A 143 32.28 -18.33 -12.14
N ALA A 144 31.46 -18.55 -11.11
CA ALA A 144 31.91 -18.92 -9.79
C ALA A 144 32.23 -20.43 -9.68
N THR A 145 33.20 -20.77 -8.85
CA THR A 145 33.62 -22.16 -8.58
C THR A 145 33.81 -22.39 -7.07
N GLY A 146 33.77 -23.65 -6.64
CA GLY A 146 34.11 -24.05 -5.28
C GLY A 146 33.16 -23.45 -4.21
N GLU A 147 33.76 -22.91 -3.16
CA GLU A 147 33.02 -22.33 -2.01
C GLU A 147 32.22 -21.07 -2.41
N GLU A 148 32.74 -20.27 -3.32
CA GLU A 148 32.06 -19.09 -3.83
C GLU A 148 30.75 -19.46 -4.54
N LEU A 149 30.76 -20.51 -5.37
CA LEU A 149 29.58 -21.01 -6.04
C LEU A 149 28.52 -21.46 -5.02
N THR A 150 28.95 -22.14 -3.96
CA THR A 150 28.04 -22.61 -2.90
C THR A 150 27.38 -21.45 -2.15
N ARG A 151 28.14 -20.39 -1.84
CA ARG A 151 27.64 -19.17 -1.22
C ARG A 151 26.65 -18.45 -2.13
N LEU A 152 27.00 -18.23 -3.41
CA LEU A 152 26.16 -17.57 -4.38
C LEU A 152 24.84 -18.32 -4.65
N LYS A 153 24.87 -19.66 -4.69
CA LYS A 153 23.64 -20.46 -4.83
C LYS A 153 22.70 -20.27 -3.65
N LYS A 154 23.22 -20.20 -2.43
CA LYS A 154 22.42 -19.96 -1.22
C LYS A 154 21.80 -18.55 -1.25
N GLU A 155 22.58 -17.55 -1.59
CA GLU A 155 22.13 -16.15 -1.70
C GLU A 155 21.09 -16.00 -2.81
N TYR A 156 21.32 -16.56 -3.99
CA TYR A 156 20.36 -16.59 -5.10
C TYR A 156 19.03 -17.21 -4.70
N ALA A 157 19.05 -18.39 -4.08
CA ALA A 157 17.84 -19.07 -3.66
C ALA A 157 17.04 -18.24 -2.65
N GLU A 158 17.72 -17.57 -1.73
CA GLU A 158 17.09 -16.69 -0.74
C GLU A 158 16.50 -15.44 -1.40
N GLN A 159 17.27 -14.73 -2.23
CA GLN A 159 16.79 -13.53 -2.92
C GLN A 159 15.59 -13.84 -3.84
N ARG A 160 15.64 -14.97 -4.56
CA ARG A 160 14.53 -15.42 -5.39
C ARG A 160 13.29 -15.78 -4.58
N ARG A 161 13.47 -16.39 -3.40
CA ARG A 161 12.39 -16.70 -2.47
C ARG A 161 11.73 -15.42 -1.94
N ILE A 162 12.51 -14.40 -1.59
CA ILE A 162 12.03 -13.10 -1.14
C ILE A 162 11.27 -12.40 -2.28
N ALA A 163 11.84 -12.37 -3.49
CA ALA A 163 11.22 -11.76 -4.67
C ALA A 163 9.83 -12.35 -4.96
N LYS A 164 9.68 -13.68 -4.90
CA LYS A 164 8.40 -14.38 -5.13
C LYS A 164 7.32 -14.09 -4.06
N LYS A 165 7.68 -13.49 -2.94
CA LYS A 165 6.75 -13.08 -1.88
C LYS A 165 6.40 -11.60 -1.92
N GLN A 166 7.05 -10.83 -2.80
CA GLN A 166 6.75 -9.40 -2.94
C GLN A 166 5.36 -9.20 -3.51
N ARG A 167 4.70 -8.16 -3.00
CA ARG A 167 3.40 -7.69 -3.48
C ARG A 167 3.44 -6.18 -3.55
N TYR A 168 2.69 -5.57 -4.44
CA TYR A 168 2.57 -4.10 -4.49
C TYR A 168 2.12 -3.54 -3.16
N ILE A 169 1.18 -4.22 -2.49
CA ILE A 169 0.65 -3.80 -1.20
C ILE A 169 1.73 -3.72 -0.10
N THR A 170 2.82 -4.50 -0.20
CA THR A 170 3.91 -4.42 0.77
C THR A 170 4.74 -3.14 0.63
N GLN A 171 4.62 -2.45 -0.51
CA GLN A 171 5.26 -1.16 -0.78
C GLN A 171 4.39 0.02 -0.36
N ILE A 172 3.14 -0.24 0.02
CA ILE A 172 2.17 0.74 0.53
C ILE A 172 1.83 0.33 1.97
N GLN A 173 2.14 1.16 2.93
CA GLN A 173 1.87 0.88 4.33
C GLN A 173 0.94 1.92 4.93
N MET A 174 0.19 1.54 5.96
CA MET A 174 -0.77 2.44 6.61
C MET A 174 -0.45 2.61 8.09
N ILE A 175 -0.42 3.85 8.54
CA ILE A 175 -0.43 4.24 9.94
C ILE A 175 -1.88 4.53 10.30
N PHE A 176 -2.44 3.77 11.24
CA PHE A 176 -3.85 3.86 11.60
C PHE A 176 -4.11 4.97 12.63
N GLN A 177 -5.31 5.50 12.62
CA GLN A 177 -5.78 6.57 13.49
C GLN A 177 -5.69 6.21 14.99
N ASP A 178 -6.07 5.00 15.36
CA ASP A 178 -6.01 4.53 16.74
C ASP A 178 -4.83 3.57 16.95
N PRO A 179 -3.75 4.04 17.60
CA PRO A 179 -2.60 3.19 17.88
C PRO A 179 -2.92 2.07 18.88
N ILE A 180 -3.94 2.24 19.74
CA ILE A 180 -4.31 1.22 20.73
C ILE A 180 -5.00 0.05 20.01
N ALA A 181 -6.00 0.34 19.19
CA ALA A 181 -6.73 -0.68 18.46
C ALA A 181 -5.90 -1.36 17.35
N SER A 182 -4.83 -0.70 16.89
CA SER A 182 -4.00 -1.20 15.79
C SER A 182 -2.84 -2.11 16.23
N LEU A 183 -2.52 -2.18 17.53
CA LEU A 183 -1.45 -3.02 18.08
C LEU A 183 -2.05 -4.17 18.89
N ASP A 184 -1.66 -5.43 18.63
CA ASP A 184 -2.10 -6.56 19.44
C ASP A 184 -1.48 -6.45 20.86
N PRO A 185 -2.28 -6.30 21.92
CA PRO A 185 -1.77 -6.10 23.27
C PRO A 185 -1.06 -7.33 23.86
N ARG A 186 -1.17 -8.48 23.20
CA ARG A 186 -0.55 -9.74 23.61
C ARG A 186 0.83 -9.96 22.98
N MET A 187 1.18 -9.17 21.97
CA MET A 187 2.47 -9.21 21.30
C MET A 187 3.42 -8.19 21.91
N THR A 188 4.70 -8.52 21.98
CA THR A 188 5.75 -7.56 22.31
C THR A 188 5.94 -6.55 21.18
N VAL A 189 6.54 -5.41 21.48
CA VAL A 189 6.87 -4.40 20.46
C VAL A 189 7.75 -4.98 19.37
N HIS A 190 8.71 -5.86 19.73
CA HIS A 190 9.54 -6.58 18.77
C HIS A 190 8.69 -7.40 17.79
N GLU A 191 7.78 -8.22 18.32
CA GLU A 191 6.92 -9.08 17.49
C GLU A 191 6.03 -8.27 16.56
N ILE A 192 5.41 -7.19 17.07
CA ILE A 192 4.56 -6.29 16.27
C ILE A 192 5.33 -5.68 15.10
N ILE A 193 6.54 -5.17 15.36
CA ILE A 193 7.36 -4.54 14.31
C ILE A 193 7.90 -5.60 13.34
N ALA A 194 8.36 -6.76 13.85
CA ALA A 194 8.93 -7.83 13.05
C ALA A 194 7.91 -8.55 12.17
N GLU A 195 6.61 -8.52 12.51
CA GLU A 195 5.56 -9.31 11.87
C GLU A 195 5.59 -9.19 10.33
N GLY A 196 5.71 -7.98 9.81
CA GLY A 196 5.77 -7.75 8.36
C GLY A 196 6.96 -8.45 7.69
N LEU A 197 8.14 -8.46 8.33
CA LEU A 197 9.33 -9.15 7.82
C LEU A 197 9.14 -10.67 7.82
N VAL A 198 8.55 -11.21 8.87
CA VAL A 198 8.27 -12.65 9.02
C VAL A 198 7.28 -13.10 7.94
N ILE A 199 6.19 -12.36 7.73
CA ILE A 199 5.19 -12.65 6.69
C ILE A 199 5.83 -12.59 5.29
N ARG A 200 6.71 -11.62 5.05
CA ARG A 200 7.51 -11.49 3.82
C ARG A 200 8.50 -12.65 3.62
N GLY A 201 8.75 -13.41 4.69
CA GLY A 201 9.54 -14.64 4.65
C GLY A 201 10.96 -14.48 5.15
N GLU A 202 11.31 -13.41 5.82
CA GLU A 202 12.57 -13.32 6.55
C GLU A 202 12.59 -14.37 7.67
N LYS A 203 13.67 -15.12 7.78
CA LYS A 203 13.81 -16.22 8.76
C LYS A 203 15.03 -16.04 9.67
N ASP A 204 15.96 -15.20 9.28
CA ASP A 204 17.15 -14.96 10.07
C ASP A 204 16.81 -14.02 11.23
N LYS A 205 16.77 -14.58 12.43
CA LYS A 205 16.50 -13.84 13.66
C LYS A 205 17.44 -12.65 13.84
N LYS A 206 18.72 -12.80 13.57
CA LYS A 206 19.71 -11.72 13.75
C LYS A 206 19.40 -10.55 12.82
N VAL A 207 19.00 -10.85 11.57
CA VAL A 207 18.60 -9.82 10.58
C VAL A 207 17.31 -9.13 11.02
N ILE A 208 16.35 -9.89 11.54
CA ILE A 208 15.08 -9.33 12.06
C ILE A 208 15.37 -8.43 13.27
N ASP A 209 16.12 -8.92 14.26
CA ASP A 209 16.44 -8.20 15.49
C ASP A 209 17.16 -6.87 15.16
N GLU A 210 18.16 -6.92 14.30
CA GLU A 210 18.90 -5.72 13.90
C GLU A 210 18.02 -4.70 13.20
N LYS A 211 17.15 -5.11 12.27
CA LYS A 211 16.20 -4.22 11.61
C LYS A 211 15.19 -3.62 12.58
N VAL A 212 14.67 -4.41 13.51
CA VAL A 212 13.74 -3.93 14.55
C VAL A 212 14.42 -2.88 15.42
N PHE A 213 15.66 -3.12 15.88
CA PHE A 213 16.38 -2.15 16.70
C PHE A 213 16.70 -0.86 15.92
N GLN A 214 17.12 -0.96 14.66
CA GLN A 214 17.36 0.21 13.80
C GLN A 214 16.08 1.06 13.65
N VAL A 215 14.95 0.43 13.40
CA VAL A 215 13.69 1.16 13.23
C VAL A 215 13.20 1.76 14.54
N LEU A 216 13.37 1.07 15.69
CA LEU A 216 13.07 1.64 17.00
C LEU A 216 13.88 2.93 17.24
N GLU A 217 15.18 2.90 16.99
CA GLU A 217 16.05 4.07 17.10
C GLU A 217 15.62 5.20 16.15
N MET A 218 15.23 4.87 14.90
CA MET A 218 14.72 5.86 13.92
C MET A 218 13.47 6.59 14.41
N VAL A 219 12.59 5.90 15.16
CA VAL A 219 11.37 6.53 15.70
C VAL A 219 11.58 7.14 17.10
N GLY A 220 12.84 7.19 17.59
CA GLY A 220 13.20 7.77 18.89
C GLY A 220 12.80 6.90 20.08
N LEU A 221 12.79 5.57 19.89
CA LEU A 221 12.63 4.59 20.96
C LEU A 221 13.96 3.86 21.19
N VAL A 222 14.15 3.30 22.39
CA VAL A 222 15.37 2.57 22.73
C VAL A 222 15.18 1.07 22.55
N ARG A 223 16.29 0.32 22.37
CA ARG A 223 16.28 -1.14 22.12
C ARG A 223 15.57 -1.93 23.21
N GLU A 224 15.69 -1.51 24.45
CA GLU A 224 15.06 -2.13 25.62
C GLU A 224 13.53 -2.12 25.55
N HIS A 225 12.96 -1.22 24.75
CA HIS A 225 11.52 -1.18 24.49
C HIS A 225 11.01 -2.36 23.67
N ALA A 226 11.88 -3.06 22.94
CA ALA A 226 11.50 -4.19 22.10
C ALA A 226 10.81 -5.34 22.87
N GLY A 227 11.24 -5.59 24.10
CA GLY A 227 10.68 -6.66 24.95
C GLY A 227 9.40 -6.29 25.70
N ARG A 228 8.94 -5.04 25.62
CA ARG A 228 7.75 -4.57 26.34
C ARG A 228 6.48 -4.76 25.52
N TYR A 229 5.34 -4.67 26.21
CA TYR A 229 4.02 -4.75 25.60
C TYR A 229 3.44 -3.36 25.35
N PRO A 230 2.53 -3.18 24.35
CA PRO A 230 1.94 -1.89 24.01
C PRO A 230 1.31 -1.12 25.18
N HIS A 231 0.70 -1.83 26.13
CA HIS A 231 0.04 -1.18 27.30
C HIS A 231 1.02 -0.50 28.25
N GLU A 232 2.32 -0.78 28.19
CA GLU A 232 3.37 -0.15 29.01
C GLU A 232 3.85 1.21 28.44
N PHE A 233 3.28 1.67 27.32
CA PHE A 233 3.70 2.87 26.62
C PHE A 233 2.65 3.98 26.65
N SER A 234 3.10 5.24 26.60
CA SER A 234 2.22 6.39 26.39
C SER A 234 1.58 6.38 24.98
N GLY A 235 0.51 7.17 24.79
CA GLY A 235 -0.15 7.29 23.49
C GLY A 235 0.82 7.66 22.35
N GLY A 236 1.67 8.66 22.56
CA GLY A 236 2.67 9.08 21.59
C GLY A 236 3.74 8.01 21.29
N GLN A 237 4.15 7.24 22.32
CA GLN A 237 5.06 6.12 22.11
C GLN A 237 4.40 4.97 21.33
N ARG A 238 3.13 4.65 21.61
CA ARG A 238 2.38 3.67 20.82
C ARG A 238 2.25 4.11 19.36
N GLN A 239 2.02 5.39 19.10
CA GLN A 239 2.01 5.93 17.74
C GLN A 239 3.36 5.73 17.04
N ARG A 240 4.47 5.98 17.74
CA ARG A 240 5.82 5.73 17.22
C ARG A 240 6.05 4.23 16.91
N ILE A 241 5.50 3.31 17.70
CA ILE A 241 5.52 1.88 17.43
C ILE A 241 4.72 1.56 16.15
N GLY A 242 3.55 2.19 15.96
CA GLY A 242 2.76 2.08 14.73
C GLY A 242 3.51 2.59 13.49
N VAL A 243 4.24 3.72 13.64
CA VAL A 243 5.12 4.24 12.58
C VAL A 243 6.26 3.26 12.30
N ALA A 244 6.92 2.71 13.34
CA ALA A 244 8.00 1.73 13.20
C ALA A 244 7.53 0.48 12.43
N ARG A 245 6.34 -0.05 12.77
CA ARG A 245 5.72 -1.18 12.06
C ARG A 245 5.50 -0.90 10.57
N ALA A 246 5.10 0.32 10.21
CA ALA A 246 4.92 0.69 8.81
C ALA A 246 6.28 0.82 8.08
N VAL A 247 7.25 1.48 8.71
CA VAL A 247 8.53 1.84 8.09
C VAL A 247 9.47 0.63 7.91
N ILE A 248 9.40 -0.39 8.77
CA ILE A 248 10.29 -1.56 8.70
C ILE A 248 10.18 -2.32 7.38
N MET A 249 9.06 -2.19 6.69
CA MET A 249 8.82 -2.78 5.38
C MET A 249 9.52 -2.06 4.23
N ASN A 250 10.18 -0.93 4.50
CA ASN A 250 10.76 -0.05 3.48
C ASN A 250 9.72 0.32 2.39
N PRO A 251 8.56 0.90 2.77
CA PRO A 251 7.54 1.25 1.80
C PRO A 251 7.97 2.41 0.92
N GLU A 252 7.32 2.57 -0.23
CA GLU A 252 7.46 3.77 -1.07
C GLU A 252 6.34 4.78 -0.81
N LEU A 253 5.19 4.30 -0.32
CA LEU A 253 4.05 5.12 0.07
C LEU A 253 3.59 4.78 1.49
N ILE A 254 3.44 5.79 2.32
CA ILE A 254 2.78 5.69 3.62
C ILE A 254 1.46 6.45 3.56
N ILE A 255 0.38 5.80 3.95
CA ILE A 255 -0.92 6.41 4.20
C ILE A 255 -1.02 6.65 5.71
N ALA A 256 -0.97 7.90 6.11
CA ALA A 256 -1.10 8.30 7.51
C ALA A 256 -2.55 8.74 7.77
N ASP A 257 -3.36 7.84 8.35
CA ASP A 257 -4.79 8.07 8.60
C ASP A 257 -4.96 8.73 9.96
N GLU A 258 -5.15 10.03 9.96
CA GLU A 258 -5.29 10.88 11.17
C GLU A 258 -4.25 10.54 12.27
N PRO A 259 -2.94 10.49 11.95
CA PRO A 259 -1.92 9.87 12.81
C PRO A 259 -1.70 10.59 14.13
N VAL A 260 -2.33 11.74 14.32
CA VAL A 260 -2.14 12.60 15.51
C VAL A 260 -3.44 12.98 16.19
N SER A 261 -4.61 12.60 15.68
CA SER A 261 -5.92 13.07 16.17
C SER A 261 -6.21 12.71 17.64
N ALA A 262 -5.64 11.63 18.16
CA ALA A 262 -5.83 11.15 19.53
C ALA A 262 -4.71 11.61 20.51
N LEU A 263 -3.84 12.55 20.10
CA LEU A 263 -2.66 12.94 20.85
C LEU A 263 -2.75 14.41 21.30
N ASP A 264 -2.07 14.74 22.39
CA ASP A 264 -1.89 16.12 22.84
C ASP A 264 -1.09 16.94 21.83
N VAL A 265 -1.36 18.25 21.70
CA VAL A 265 -0.77 19.15 20.71
C VAL A 265 0.77 19.09 20.67
N SER A 266 1.43 19.01 21.83
CA SER A 266 2.89 18.91 21.90
C SER A 266 3.43 17.59 21.34
N ILE A 267 2.69 16.51 21.47
CA ILE A 267 3.02 15.18 20.95
C ILE A 267 2.68 15.09 19.46
N GLN A 268 1.61 15.75 19.00
CA GLN A 268 1.27 15.86 17.57
C GLN A 268 2.44 16.41 16.77
N ALA A 269 2.99 17.56 17.20
CA ALA A 269 4.14 18.18 16.52
C ALA A 269 5.35 17.23 16.44
N GLN A 270 5.61 16.45 17.51
CA GLN A 270 6.70 15.47 17.50
C GLN A 270 6.49 14.33 16.49
N VAL A 271 5.25 13.83 16.36
CA VAL A 271 4.93 12.76 15.41
C VAL A 271 4.98 13.28 13.97
N ILE A 272 4.50 14.50 13.72
CA ILE A 272 4.57 15.13 12.38
C ILE A 272 6.04 15.34 11.97
N ASN A 273 6.87 15.88 12.87
CA ASN A 273 8.30 16.06 12.61
C ASN A 273 8.98 14.72 12.35
N LEU A 274 8.67 13.68 13.14
CA LEU A 274 9.17 12.34 12.92
C LEU A 274 8.83 11.82 11.51
N LEU A 275 7.58 11.97 11.05
CA LEU A 275 7.16 11.54 9.71
C LEU A 275 7.91 12.33 8.61
N ASN A 276 8.11 13.63 8.80
CA ASN A 276 8.90 14.45 7.89
C ASN A 276 10.38 14.02 7.84
N ASP A 277 11.00 13.76 8.98
CA ASP A 277 12.38 13.25 9.05
C ASP A 277 12.53 11.90 8.34
N LEU A 278 11.59 10.97 8.59
CA LEU A 278 11.58 9.68 7.94
C LEU A 278 11.37 9.82 6.43
N ARG A 279 10.49 10.75 5.99
CA ARG A 279 10.30 11.05 4.57
C ARG A 279 11.61 11.46 3.91
N HIS A 280 12.34 12.39 4.51
CA HIS A 280 13.61 12.86 3.95
C HIS A 280 14.70 11.79 3.98
N LYS A 281 14.80 11.04 5.08
CA LYS A 281 15.84 9.99 5.24
C LYS A 281 15.62 8.79 4.32
N LEU A 282 14.37 8.40 4.11
CA LEU A 282 14.01 7.18 3.38
C LEU A 282 13.43 7.44 1.99
N GLY A 283 13.25 8.71 1.59
CA GLY A 283 12.65 9.07 0.29
C GLY A 283 11.17 8.68 0.17
N LEU A 284 10.42 8.72 1.27
CA LEU A 284 9.02 8.28 1.31
C LEU A 284 8.09 9.25 0.61
N THR A 285 7.03 8.72 0.04
CA THR A 285 5.82 9.47 -0.36
C THR A 285 4.78 9.32 0.74
N ILE A 286 4.05 10.37 1.09
CA ILE A 286 3.08 10.33 2.16
C ILE A 286 1.72 10.83 1.67
N LEU A 287 0.68 10.00 1.83
CA LEU A 287 -0.71 10.43 1.80
C LEU A 287 -1.15 10.72 3.24
N PHE A 288 -1.27 11.99 3.57
CA PHE A 288 -1.66 12.44 4.90
C PHE A 288 -3.17 12.71 4.95
N ILE A 289 -3.91 11.94 5.72
CA ILE A 289 -5.34 12.12 5.94
C ILE A 289 -5.52 12.93 7.22
N ALA A 290 -6.20 14.08 7.12
CA ALA A 290 -6.48 14.97 8.25
C ALA A 290 -7.94 15.38 8.28
N HIS A 291 -8.39 15.79 9.49
CA HIS A 291 -9.74 16.32 9.67
C HIS A 291 -9.82 17.78 9.20
N ASP A 292 -8.77 18.56 9.41
CA ASP A 292 -8.66 19.96 8.99
C ASP A 292 -7.24 20.29 8.51
N LEU A 293 -7.05 21.54 8.05
CA LEU A 293 -5.77 22.05 7.52
C LEU A 293 -4.84 22.62 8.61
N SER A 294 -5.21 22.56 9.86
CA SER A 294 -4.45 23.16 10.98
C SER A 294 -3.38 22.23 11.56
N VAL A 295 -3.17 21.08 10.96
CA VAL A 295 -2.20 20.04 11.36
C VAL A 295 -0.85 20.21 10.64
#